data_9d353c177446685c8b5967e668d5b267
#
_entry.id   9d353c177446685c8b5967e668d5b267
#
_cell.length_a   1.000
_cell.length_b   1.000
_cell.length_c   1.000
_cell.angle_alpha   90.00
_cell.angle_beta   90.00
_cell.angle_gamma   90.00
#
_symmetry.space_group_name_H-M   'P 1'
#
loop_
_entity.id
_entity.type
_entity.pdbx_description
1 polymer ?
#
loop_
_entity_poly.entity_id
_entity_poly.type
_entity_poly.pdbx_seq_one_letter_code
_entity_poly.pdbx_strand_id
1 'polypeptide(L)'
;MDSQTGETFAVATNPVDHGGSWIQSVIGLLDVATQQLESSKEAAHSAIERATSLLQERMRPHSRGGSRASDGLLAWQVRKVQEYVDSHIAGRVLVSDLCAVVKLSEAHFSRLFTRAFGLTPHAFVVRRRLELATRLMLESTESLTDIALCCGFTDQAHLCKHFRRSMGVSPAAWRRARRGGQR
;
A
#
# COMPACT_ATOMS: atom_id res chain seq x y z
N MET A 1 -18.73 -43.17 -23.00
CA MET A 1 -19.83 -42.19 -23.02
C MET A 1 -19.94 -41.66 -21.61
N ASP A 2 -19.04 -40.78 -21.23
CA ASP A 2 -19.15 -40.12 -19.93
C ASP A 2 -18.56 -38.70 -20.07
N SER A 3 -19.46 -37.75 -19.97
CA SER A 3 -19.18 -36.33 -20.10
C SER A 3 -18.62 -35.82 -18.76
N GLN A 4 -17.37 -35.42 -18.73
CA GLN A 4 -16.79 -34.72 -17.59
C GLN A 4 -17.20 -33.23 -17.67
N THR A 5 -18.02 -32.88 -16.73
CA THR A 5 -18.42 -31.50 -16.45
C THR A 5 -17.29 -30.82 -15.66
N GLY A 6 -16.57 -29.94 -16.32
CA GLY A 6 -15.57 -29.08 -15.65
C GLY A 6 -16.29 -28.02 -14.79
N GLU A 7 -16.19 -28.16 -13.48
CA GLU A 7 -16.58 -27.11 -12.55
C GLU A 7 -15.56 -25.96 -12.59
N THR A 8 -15.96 -24.87 -13.23
CA THR A 8 -15.27 -23.61 -13.16
C THR A 8 -15.47 -23.00 -11.79
N PHE A 9 -14.44 -23.02 -10.95
CA PHE A 9 -14.41 -22.30 -9.68
C PHE A 9 -14.51 -20.79 -9.97
N ALA A 10 -15.69 -20.25 -9.84
CA ALA A 10 -15.92 -18.79 -9.84
C ALA A 10 -15.37 -18.24 -8.51
N VAL A 11 -14.21 -17.57 -8.59
CA VAL A 11 -13.70 -16.76 -7.50
C VAL A 11 -14.65 -15.58 -7.34
N ALA A 12 -15.41 -15.58 -6.24
CA ALA A 12 -16.29 -14.48 -5.87
C ALA A 12 -15.43 -13.22 -5.62
N THR A 13 -15.43 -12.31 -6.56
CA THR A 13 -14.87 -10.97 -6.41
C THR A 13 -15.74 -10.16 -5.47
N ASN A 14 -15.22 -9.91 -4.27
CA ASN A 14 -15.82 -9.04 -3.27
C ASN A 14 -15.78 -7.58 -3.78
N PRO A 15 -16.90 -6.82 -3.83
CA PRO A 15 -16.94 -5.49 -4.46
C PRO A 15 -16.56 -4.37 -3.48
N VAL A 16 -15.31 -4.37 -2.94
CA VAL A 16 -14.76 -3.24 -2.17
C VAL A 16 -13.27 -3.12 -2.45
N ASP A 17 -12.91 -2.78 -3.70
CA ASP A 17 -11.51 -2.47 -4.00
C ASP A 17 -11.40 -1.35 -5.04
N HIS A 18 -11.64 -0.11 -4.60
CA HIS A 18 -11.44 1.07 -5.45
C HIS A 18 -10.00 1.63 -5.38
N GLY A 19 -9.11 0.98 -4.63
CA GLY A 19 -7.70 1.40 -4.49
C GLY A 19 -6.66 0.47 -5.13
N GLY A 20 -6.99 -0.81 -5.35
CA GLY A 20 -6.04 -1.85 -5.78
C GLY A 20 -6.03 -2.15 -7.28
N SER A 21 -7.13 -1.91 -7.97
CA SER A 21 -7.32 -2.34 -9.37
C SER A 21 -6.26 -1.79 -10.35
N TRP A 22 -5.82 -0.55 -10.23
CA TRP A 22 -4.81 0.03 -11.11
C TRP A 22 -3.40 -0.52 -10.84
N ILE A 23 -3.07 -0.85 -9.58
CA ILE A 23 -1.79 -1.47 -9.21
C ILE A 23 -1.70 -2.85 -9.86
N GLN A 24 -2.78 -3.63 -9.79
CA GLN A 24 -2.86 -4.93 -10.46
C GLN A 24 -2.72 -4.79 -11.99
N SER A 25 -3.31 -3.74 -12.58
CA SER A 25 -3.15 -3.46 -14.01
C SER A 25 -1.71 -3.11 -14.37
N VAL A 26 -1.00 -2.33 -13.54
CA VAL A 26 0.43 -2.01 -13.74
C VAL A 26 1.29 -3.26 -13.59
N ILE A 27 1.05 -4.07 -12.57
CA ILE A 27 1.77 -5.34 -12.35
C ILE A 27 1.56 -6.27 -13.55
N GLY A 28 0.31 -6.46 -13.99
CA GLY A 28 0.00 -7.29 -15.15
C GLY A 28 0.67 -6.82 -16.44
N LEU A 29 0.77 -5.51 -16.67
CA LEU A 29 1.48 -4.96 -17.84
C LEU A 29 3.00 -5.17 -17.74
N LEU A 30 3.58 -5.09 -16.56
CA LEU A 30 5.00 -5.37 -16.34
C LEU A 30 5.31 -6.86 -16.49
N ASP A 31 4.43 -7.75 -16.03
CA ASP A 31 4.56 -9.20 -16.23
C ASP A 31 4.50 -9.55 -17.72
N VAL A 32 3.57 -8.98 -18.49
CA VAL A 32 3.48 -9.14 -19.93
C VAL A 32 4.75 -8.63 -20.62
N ALA A 33 5.26 -7.45 -20.22
CA ALA A 33 6.49 -6.90 -20.76
C ALA A 33 7.69 -7.84 -20.51
N THR A 34 7.79 -8.42 -19.30
CA THR A 34 8.86 -9.32 -18.93
C THR A 34 8.81 -10.63 -19.74
N GLN A 35 7.60 -11.20 -19.92
CA GLN A 35 7.42 -12.41 -20.74
C GLN A 35 7.70 -12.20 -22.23
N GLN A 36 7.46 -11.00 -22.72
CA GLN A 36 7.62 -10.69 -24.15
C GLN A 36 9.00 -10.13 -24.51
N LEU A 37 9.87 -9.87 -23.54
CA LEU A 37 11.22 -9.32 -23.75
C LEU A 37 12.06 -10.19 -24.69
N GLU A 38 11.86 -11.51 -24.67
CA GLU A 38 12.59 -12.47 -25.50
C GLU A 38 11.94 -12.74 -26.85
N SER A 39 10.62 -12.48 -26.98
CA SER A 39 9.85 -12.82 -28.19
C SER A 39 9.51 -11.62 -29.08
N SER A 40 9.33 -10.43 -28.51
CA SER A 40 9.07 -9.20 -29.28
C SER A 40 9.42 -7.95 -28.47
N LYS A 41 10.52 -7.31 -28.82
CA LYS A 41 10.94 -6.03 -28.17
C LYS A 41 9.89 -4.93 -28.31
N GLU A 42 9.15 -4.89 -29.43
CA GLU A 42 8.13 -3.87 -29.69
C GLU A 42 6.91 -4.07 -28.77
N ALA A 43 6.48 -5.31 -28.54
CA ALA A 43 5.36 -5.61 -27.65
C ALA A 43 5.73 -5.34 -26.18
N ALA A 44 6.95 -5.67 -25.76
CA ALA A 44 7.46 -5.34 -24.44
C ALA A 44 7.55 -3.82 -24.22
N HIS A 45 8.04 -3.08 -25.22
CA HIS A 45 8.13 -1.61 -25.18
C HIS A 45 6.74 -0.98 -25.05
N SER A 46 5.77 -1.42 -25.85
CA SER A 46 4.39 -0.97 -25.75
C SER A 46 3.75 -1.25 -24.38
N ALA A 47 4.01 -2.40 -23.77
CA ALA A 47 3.51 -2.73 -22.45
C ALA A 47 4.13 -1.82 -21.36
N ILE A 48 5.43 -1.53 -21.44
CA ILE A 48 6.12 -0.60 -20.57
C ILE A 48 5.58 0.83 -20.72
N GLU A 49 5.39 1.30 -21.94
CA GLU A 49 4.82 2.63 -22.21
C GLU A 49 3.41 2.78 -21.62
N ARG A 50 2.56 1.76 -21.77
CA ARG A 50 1.21 1.75 -21.18
C ARG A 50 1.26 1.74 -19.65
N ALA A 51 2.13 0.95 -19.03
CA ALA A 51 2.35 0.96 -17.58
C ALA A 51 2.83 2.34 -17.10
N THR A 52 3.79 2.93 -17.80
CA THR A 52 4.33 4.27 -17.53
C THR A 52 3.26 5.35 -17.65
N SER A 53 2.42 5.28 -18.69
CA SER A 53 1.30 6.22 -18.88
C SER A 53 0.28 6.14 -17.76
N LEU A 54 -0.09 4.94 -17.30
CA LEU A 54 -0.98 4.75 -16.16
C LEU A 54 -0.40 5.31 -14.86
N LEU A 55 0.91 5.13 -14.64
CA LEU A 55 1.61 5.70 -13.50
C LEU A 55 1.65 7.23 -13.58
N GLN A 56 1.99 7.79 -14.74
CA GLN A 56 2.05 9.23 -14.95
C GLN A 56 0.69 9.91 -14.82
N GLU A 57 -0.39 9.28 -15.28
CA GLU A 57 -1.75 9.79 -15.13
C GLU A 57 -2.15 9.88 -13.66
N ARG A 58 -1.74 8.89 -12.85
CA ARG A 58 -1.97 8.89 -11.41
C ARG A 58 -1.03 9.82 -10.63
N MET A 59 0.18 10.01 -11.13
CA MET A 59 1.18 10.91 -10.54
C MET A 59 1.02 12.36 -10.99
N ARG A 60 0.21 12.65 -12.02
CA ARG A 60 -0.07 14.04 -12.42
C ARG A 60 -0.73 14.76 -11.25
N PRO A 61 -0.10 15.81 -10.67
CA PRO A 61 -0.82 16.71 -9.80
C PRO A 61 -1.99 17.27 -10.63
N HIS A 62 -3.20 17.22 -10.09
CA HIS A 62 -4.39 17.79 -10.72
C HIS A 62 -4.27 19.32 -10.73
N SER A 63 -3.40 19.83 -11.60
CA SER A 63 -3.26 21.25 -11.93
C SER A 63 -4.11 21.52 -13.15
N ARG A 64 -5.41 21.60 -12.98
CA ARG A 64 -6.29 22.33 -13.92
C ARG A 64 -7.18 23.25 -13.13
N GLY A 65 -6.97 24.53 -13.41
CA GLY A 65 -7.63 25.64 -12.78
C GLY A 65 -9.16 25.57 -12.86
N GLY A 66 -9.78 26.09 -11.83
CA GLY A 66 -11.22 26.21 -11.70
C GLY A 66 -11.61 25.86 -10.28
N SER A 67 -11.90 26.85 -9.48
CA SER A 67 -12.50 26.83 -8.15
C SER A 67 -13.61 25.78 -8.00
N ARG A 68 -13.22 24.54 -7.71
CA ARG A 68 -14.05 23.57 -7.02
C ARG A 68 -13.26 23.12 -5.80
N ALA A 69 -13.88 23.20 -4.62
CA ALA A 69 -13.30 22.75 -3.37
C ALA A 69 -12.57 21.43 -3.61
N SER A 70 -11.24 21.40 -3.38
CA SER A 70 -10.38 20.26 -3.65
C SER A 70 -10.97 19.01 -2.98
N ASP A 71 -11.29 17.99 -3.76
CA ASP A 71 -11.99 16.79 -3.31
C ASP A 71 -11.14 15.92 -2.36
N GLY A 72 -9.95 16.36 -1.97
CA GLY A 72 -9.00 15.70 -1.08
C GLY A 72 -8.00 16.69 -0.46
N LEU A 73 -7.02 16.16 0.25
CA LEU A 73 -5.90 16.93 0.79
C LEU A 73 -5.06 17.53 -0.35
N LEU A 74 -4.58 18.76 -0.16
CA LEU A 74 -3.64 19.39 -1.08
C LEU A 74 -2.28 18.66 -1.08
N ALA A 75 -1.53 18.72 -2.17
CA ALA A 75 -0.25 18.01 -2.32
C ALA A 75 0.74 18.32 -1.17
N TRP A 76 0.82 19.55 -0.72
CA TRP A 76 1.67 19.94 0.41
C TRP A 76 1.17 19.37 1.75
N GLN A 77 -0.17 19.24 1.92
CA GLN A 77 -0.77 18.62 3.12
C GLN A 77 -0.47 17.10 3.15
N VAL A 78 -0.63 16.44 2.00
CA VAL A 78 -0.25 15.03 1.84
C VAL A 78 1.19 14.80 2.26
N ARG A 79 2.12 15.58 1.72
CA ARG A 79 3.56 15.48 2.04
C ARG A 79 3.81 15.71 3.54
N LYS A 80 3.26 16.77 4.12
CA LYS A 80 3.42 17.07 5.55
C LYS A 80 2.89 15.96 6.45
N VAL A 81 1.75 15.37 6.12
CA VAL A 81 1.19 14.24 6.87
C VAL A 81 2.11 13.02 6.77
N GLN A 82 2.62 12.71 5.59
CA GLN A 82 3.54 11.59 5.40
C GLN A 82 4.84 11.79 6.19
N GLU A 83 5.47 12.96 6.08
CA GLU A 83 6.67 13.34 6.82
C GLU A 83 6.46 13.23 8.34
N TYR A 84 5.32 13.70 8.84
CA TYR A 84 4.99 13.61 10.25
C TYR A 84 4.83 12.17 10.71
N VAL A 85 4.08 11.35 9.96
CA VAL A 85 3.89 9.94 10.29
C VAL A 85 5.23 9.20 10.29
N ASP A 86 6.07 9.41 9.29
CA ASP A 86 7.35 8.72 9.16
C ASP A 86 8.34 9.10 10.28
N SER A 87 8.36 10.37 10.68
CA SER A 87 9.23 10.84 11.78
C SER A 87 8.74 10.41 13.16
N HIS A 88 7.45 10.05 13.32
CA HIS A 88 6.85 9.64 14.60
C HIS A 88 6.37 8.19 14.60
N ILE A 89 6.82 7.38 13.63
CA ILE A 89 6.29 6.03 13.36
C ILE A 89 6.41 5.09 14.57
N ALA A 90 7.50 5.17 15.33
CA ALA A 90 7.75 4.39 16.52
C ALA A 90 6.94 4.83 17.76
N GLY A 91 6.45 6.07 17.74
CA GLY A 91 5.70 6.67 18.83
C GLY A 91 4.18 6.65 18.63
N ARG A 92 3.50 7.40 19.48
CA ARG A 92 2.06 7.60 19.36
C ARG A 92 1.77 8.68 18.31
N VAL A 93 1.06 8.31 17.26
CA VAL A 93 0.55 9.24 16.24
C VAL A 93 -0.95 9.42 16.46
N LEU A 94 -1.36 10.63 16.87
CA LEU A 94 -2.77 10.98 17.05
C LEU A 94 -3.32 11.65 15.80
N VAL A 95 -4.61 11.50 15.57
CA VAL A 95 -5.30 12.21 14.47
C VAL A 95 -5.27 13.71 14.70
N SER A 96 -5.38 14.16 15.97
CA SER A 96 -5.24 15.58 16.36
C SER A 96 -3.92 16.19 15.93
N ASP A 97 -2.81 15.44 16.04
CA ASP A 97 -1.49 15.91 15.63
C ASP A 97 -1.43 16.13 14.11
N LEU A 98 -1.97 15.16 13.35
CA LEU A 98 -2.06 15.26 11.89
C LEU A 98 -2.92 16.45 11.47
N CYS A 99 -4.03 16.70 12.18
CA CYS A 99 -4.90 17.86 11.96
C CYS A 99 -4.16 19.18 12.21
N ALA A 100 -3.39 19.25 13.29
CA ALA A 100 -2.60 20.43 13.64
C ALA A 100 -1.56 20.76 12.56
N VAL A 101 -0.86 19.74 12.04
CA VAL A 101 0.16 19.87 10.99
C VAL A 101 -0.42 20.50 9.71
N VAL A 102 -1.66 20.18 9.35
CA VAL A 102 -2.31 20.64 8.13
C VAL A 102 -3.36 21.74 8.37
N LYS A 103 -3.53 22.17 9.64
CA LYS A 103 -4.46 23.23 10.07
C LYS A 103 -5.92 22.97 9.66
N LEU A 104 -6.39 21.76 9.88
CA LEU A 104 -7.77 21.33 9.61
C LEU A 104 -8.46 20.83 10.89
N SER A 105 -9.78 20.93 10.95
CA SER A 105 -10.57 20.24 11.98
C SER A 105 -10.57 18.72 11.75
N GLU A 106 -10.73 17.91 12.80
CA GLU A 106 -10.69 16.44 12.71
C GLU A 106 -11.73 15.88 11.72
N ALA A 107 -12.95 16.41 11.74
CA ALA A 107 -14.02 15.95 10.85
C ALA A 107 -13.71 16.27 9.38
N HIS A 108 -13.13 17.44 9.11
CA HIS A 108 -12.74 17.85 7.77
C HIS A 108 -11.52 17.05 7.29
N PHE A 109 -10.49 16.95 8.13
CA PHE A 109 -9.29 16.17 7.86
C PHE A 109 -9.62 14.71 7.52
N SER A 110 -10.40 14.02 8.36
CA SER A 110 -10.73 12.60 8.16
C SER A 110 -11.42 12.34 6.82
N ARG A 111 -12.31 13.22 6.39
CA ARG A 111 -12.97 13.12 5.07
C ARG A 111 -12.01 13.34 3.92
N LEU A 112 -11.22 14.42 3.97
CA LEU A 112 -10.24 14.73 2.92
C LEU A 112 -9.13 13.69 2.87
N PHE A 113 -8.69 13.20 4.05
CA PHE A 113 -7.67 12.17 4.16
C PHE A 113 -8.14 10.86 3.52
N THR A 114 -9.33 10.39 3.87
CA THR A 114 -9.89 9.15 3.31
C THR A 114 -10.06 9.25 1.80
N ARG A 115 -10.45 10.42 1.28
CA ARG A 115 -10.51 10.64 -0.18
C ARG A 115 -9.14 10.62 -0.84
N ALA A 116 -8.12 11.21 -0.19
CA ALA A 116 -6.77 11.30 -0.75
C ALA A 116 -6.03 9.95 -0.72
N PHE A 117 -6.18 9.17 0.36
CA PHE A 117 -5.41 7.95 0.60
C PHE A 117 -6.22 6.65 0.45
N GLY A 118 -7.54 6.72 0.33
CA GLY A 118 -8.43 5.56 0.31
C GLY A 118 -8.51 4.80 1.65
N LEU A 119 -7.91 5.35 2.71
CA LEU A 119 -7.78 4.74 4.04
C LEU A 119 -8.07 5.76 5.13
N THR A 120 -8.53 5.29 6.29
CA THR A 120 -8.60 6.15 7.47
C THR A 120 -7.19 6.52 7.95
N PRO A 121 -7.01 7.66 8.67
CA PRO A 121 -5.70 8.05 9.21
C PRO A 121 -5.05 6.95 10.05
N HIS A 122 -5.82 6.28 10.91
CA HIS A 122 -5.32 5.16 11.72
C HIS A 122 -4.85 3.98 10.85
N ALA A 123 -5.63 3.58 9.86
CA ALA A 123 -5.26 2.48 8.95
C ALA A 123 -4.00 2.81 8.15
N PHE A 124 -3.83 4.08 7.77
CA PHE A 124 -2.62 4.56 7.10
C PHE A 124 -1.38 4.42 7.99
N VAL A 125 -1.44 4.87 9.25
CA VAL A 125 -0.33 4.71 10.22
C VAL A 125 0.02 3.24 10.40
N VAL A 126 -0.98 2.37 10.60
CA VAL A 126 -0.74 0.92 10.72
C VAL A 126 -0.07 0.36 9.47
N ARG A 127 -0.49 0.76 8.28
CA ARG A 127 0.16 0.35 7.01
C ARG A 127 1.62 0.77 6.97
N ARG A 128 1.94 2.03 7.29
CA ARG A 128 3.34 2.53 7.32
C ARG A 128 4.20 1.76 8.32
N ARG A 129 3.65 1.42 9.50
CA ARG A 129 4.31 0.58 10.50
C ARG A 129 4.60 -0.83 9.97
N LEU A 130 3.66 -1.43 9.25
CA LEU A 130 3.85 -2.75 8.62
C LEU A 130 4.90 -2.70 7.51
N GLU A 131 4.94 -1.64 6.71
CA GLU A 131 5.98 -1.42 5.69
C GLU A 131 7.37 -1.35 6.32
N LEU A 132 7.51 -0.60 7.43
CA LEU A 132 8.77 -0.53 8.20
C LEU A 132 9.13 -1.90 8.80
N ALA A 133 8.17 -2.60 9.43
CA ALA A 133 8.40 -3.93 10.00
C ALA A 133 8.85 -4.94 8.92
N THR A 134 8.24 -4.89 7.74
CA THR A 134 8.61 -5.74 6.60
C THR A 134 10.06 -5.52 6.19
N ARG A 135 10.48 -4.26 6.08
CA ARG A 135 11.86 -3.88 5.77
C ARG A 135 12.83 -4.38 6.85
N LEU A 136 12.57 -4.11 8.13
CA LEU A 136 13.41 -4.56 9.24
C LEU A 136 13.53 -6.08 9.31
N MET A 137 12.43 -6.82 9.04
CA MET A 137 12.46 -8.27 8.97
C MET A 137 13.38 -8.82 7.87
N LEU A 138 13.63 -8.09 6.79
CA LEU A 138 14.55 -8.49 5.73
C LEU A 138 15.98 -8.07 6.02
N GLU A 139 16.17 -6.85 6.50
CA GLU A 139 17.47 -6.19 6.62
C GLU A 139 18.19 -6.49 7.96
N SER A 140 17.47 -6.89 9.02
CA SER A 140 18.04 -7.14 10.35
C SER A 140 17.78 -8.55 10.85
N THR A 141 18.59 -8.99 11.83
CA THR A 141 18.42 -10.25 12.56
C THR A 141 17.62 -10.08 13.86
N GLU A 142 17.12 -8.88 14.12
CA GLU A 142 16.36 -8.56 15.32
C GLU A 142 15.16 -9.47 15.56
N SER A 143 14.77 -9.60 16.83
CA SER A 143 13.60 -10.38 17.19
C SER A 143 12.31 -9.70 16.69
N LEU A 144 11.24 -10.47 16.51
CA LEU A 144 9.95 -9.90 16.11
C LEU A 144 9.36 -9.00 17.22
N THR A 145 9.79 -9.20 18.47
CA THR A 145 9.41 -8.35 19.60
C THR A 145 10.05 -6.97 19.46
N ASP A 146 11.36 -6.92 19.22
CA ASP A 146 12.10 -5.65 19.05
C ASP A 146 11.61 -4.91 17.80
N ILE A 147 11.41 -5.61 16.68
CA ILE A 147 10.84 -5.04 15.46
C ILE A 147 9.44 -4.45 15.74
N ALA A 148 8.59 -5.13 16.52
CA ALA A 148 7.28 -4.62 16.87
C ALA A 148 7.37 -3.28 17.61
N LEU A 149 8.22 -3.22 18.63
CA LEU A 149 8.43 -2.01 19.44
C LEU A 149 9.02 -0.87 18.60
N CYS A 150 10.06 -1.14 17.79
CA CYS A 150 10.67 -0.17 16.89
C CYS A 150 9.69 0.40 15.85
N CYS A 151 8.70 -0.40 15.45
CA CYS A 151 7.67 0.02 14.51
C CYS A 151 6.45 0.68 15.19
N GLY A 152 6.46 0.88 16.50
CA GLY A 152 5.39 1.51 17.25
C GLY A 152 4.16 0.63 17.52
N PHE A 153 4.31 -0.70 17.43
CA PHE A 153 3.31 -1.63 17.94
C PHE A 153 3.50 -1.81 19.46
N THR A 154 2.42 -2.05 20.17
CA THR A 154 2.44 -2.25 21.64
C THR A 154 3.29 -3.46 22.03
N ASP A 155 3.20 -4.52 21.24
CA ASP A 155 3.86 -5.80 21.44
C ASP A 155 3.89 -6.63 20.16
N GLN A 156 4.55 -7.79 20.21
CA GLN A 156 4.62 -8.72 19.09
C GLN A 156 3.23 -9.26 18.68
N ALA A 157 2.30 -9.47 19.61
CA ALA A 157 0.98 -9.99 19.30
C ALA A 157 0.17 -8.97 18.48
N HIS A 158 0.29 -7.69 18.82
CA HIS A 158 -0.29 -6.57 18.08
C HIS A 158 0.26 -6.51 16.65
N LEU A 159 1.58 -6.58 16.48
CA LEU A 159 2.19 -6.70 15.14
C LEU A 159 1.64 -7.91 14.38
N CYS A 160 1.64 -9.10 14.99
CA CYS A 160 1.16 -10.35 14.37
C CYS A 160 -0.29 -10.24 13.90
N LYS A 161 -1.16 -9.64 14.70
CA LYS A 161 -2.58 -9.43 14.37
C LYS A 161 -2.74 -8.57 13.11
N HIS A 162 -2.09 -7.41 13.08
CA HIS A 162 -2.17 -6.50 11.93
C HIS A 162 -1.48 -7.07 10.69
N PHE A 163 -0.35 -7.73 10.86
CA PHE A 163 0.40 -8.34 9.77
C PHE A 163 -0.39 -9.46 9.09
N ARG A 164 -1.00 -10.39 9.87
CA ARG A 164 -1.86 -11.45 9.32
C ARG A 164 -3.06 -10.88 8.57
N ARG A 165 -3.67 -9.83 9.10
CA ARG A 165 -4.81 -9.17 8.45
C ARG A 165 -4.42 -8.54 7.11
N SER A 166 -3.19 -8.04 6.99
CA SER A 166 -2.69 -7.36 5.80
C SER A 166 -2.07 -8.32 4.79
N MET A 167 -1.27 -9.30 5.24
CA MET A 167 -0.44 -10.16 4.40
C MET A 167 -0.95 -11.60 4.29
N GLY A 168 -2.02 -11.97 5.04
CA GLY A 168 -2.58 -13.32 5.06
C GLY A 168 -1.78 -14.36 5.85
N VAL A 169 -0.53 -14.05 6.22
CA VAL A 169 0.40 -14.96 6.90
C VAL A 169 1.03 -14.31 8.12
N SER A 170 1.59 -15.13 9.05
CA SER A 170 2.29 -14.57 10.22
C SER A 170 3.64 -13.93 9.83
N PRO A 171 4.13 -12.91 10.59
CA PRO A 171 5.44 -12.31 10.37
C PRO A 171 6.58 -13.32 10.33
N ALA A 172 6.57 -14.32 11.24
CA ALA A 172 7.58 -15.37 11.31
C ALA A 172 7.59 -16.26 10.05
N ALA A 173 6.41 -16.67 9.58
CA ALA A 173 6.29 -17.47 8.37
C ALA A 173 6.73 -16.66 7.13
N TRP A 174 6.30 -15.40 7.06
CA TRP A 174 6.68 -14.50 5.98
C TRP A 174 8.20 -14.26 5.92
N ARG A 175 8.83 -13.97 7.07
CA ARG A 175 10.29 -13.77 7.18
C ARG A 175 11.06 -15.01 6.74
N ARG A 176 10.63 -16.20 7.16
CA ARG A 176 11.27 -17.46 6.81
C ARG A 176 11.21 -17.75 5.31
N ALA A 177 10.04 -17.57 4.70
CA ALA A 177 9.85 -17.77 3.27
C ALA A 177 10.75 -16.86 2.42
N ARG A 178 10.90 -15.58 2.82
CA ARG A 178 11.72 -14.60 2.09
C ARG A 178 13.22 -14.76 2.29
N ARG A 179 13.66 -15.21 3.46
CA ARG A 179 15.09 -15.48 3.74
C ARG A 179 15.55 -16.86 3.24
N GLY A 180 14.65 -17.85 3.19
CA GLY A 180 14.95 -19.19 2.68
C GLY A 180 15.15 -19.26 1.17
N GLY A 181 14.65 -18.31 0.41
CA GLY A 181 14.81 -18.23 -1.04
C GLY A 181 16.10 -17.53 -1.53
N GLN A 182 16.98 -17.10 -0.61
CA GLN A 182 18.25 -16.43 -0.94
C GLN A 182 19.49 -17.33 -0.71
N ARG A 183 19.29 -18.66 -0.63
CA ARG A 183 20.40 -19.64 -0.57
C ARG A 183 20.52 -20.39 -1.88
#